data_4921d9a19c668629a055860019ce8e4e
#
_entry.id   4921d9a19c668629a055860019ce8e4e
#
_cell.length_a   1.000
_cell.length_b   1.000
_cell.length_c   1.000
_cell.angle_alpha   90.00
_cell.angle_beta   90.00
_cell.angle_gamma   90.00
#
_symmetry.space_group_name_H-M   'P 1'
#
loop_
_entity.id
_entity.type
_entity.pdbx_description
1 polymer ?
#
loop_
_entity_poly.entity_id
_entity_poly.type
_entity_poly.pdbx_seq_one_letter_code
_entity_poly.pdbx_strand_id
1 'polypeptide(L)'
;ASGYEYTDNMDGTETYTFTLRNDIYWSDGKRVTAHDFVYAWQRLVDPATASPHASILNMVAGYADAISGDPAALQVSASDDRTFVVTISGHCSYFLSVVCTAVSTMPVRADVASPAEPEEETQTEQGDQEAQPARDWSMDAATLLTNGPYAVTGMTEEGLSAAAAERYYDA
;
A
#
# COMPACT_ATOMS: atom_id res chain seq x y z
N ALA A 1 12.91 1.48 -4.82
CA ALA A 1 13.29 2.77 -5.40
C ALA A 1 14.60 2.66 -6.16
N SER A 2 14.87 3.59 -7.09
CA SER A 2 16.19 3.72 -7.74
C SER A 2 17.14 4.59 -6.91
N GLY A 3 16.61 5.40 -6.04
CA GLY A 3 17.36 6.28 -5.12
C GLY A 3 16.42 7.07 -4.22
N TYR A 4 17.01 7.84 -3.33
CA TYR A 4 16.29 8.79 -2.49
C TYR A 4 17.14 10.04 -2.24
N GLU A 5 16.46 11.14 -1.93
CA GLU A 5 17.04 12.38 -1.43
C GLU A 5 16.56 12.60 0.01
N TYR A 6 17.42 13.22 0.81
CA TYR A 6 17.16 13.55 2.21
C TYR A 6 17.27 15.05 2.41
N THR A 7 16.33 15.63 3.14
CA THR A 7 16.31 17.05 3.52
C THR A 7 15.99 17.19 4.99
N ASP A 8 16.86 17.87 5.75
CA ASP A 8 16.53 18.40 7.07
C ASP A 8 15.78 19.73 6.87
N ASN A 9 14.52 19.80 7.31
CA ASN A 9 13.67 20.97 7.11
C ASN A 9 13.96 22.13 8.08
N MET A 10 14.92 21.96 9.00
CA MET A 10 15.31 22.95 10.03
C MET A 10 14.19 23.36 11.00
N ASP A 11 13.08 22.63 11.00
CA ASP A 11 11.93 22.82 11.91
C ASP A 11 11.74 21.62 12.86
N GLY A 12 12.70 20.71 12.87
CA GLY A 12 12.66 19.45 13.62
C GLY A 12 12.03 18.29 12.87
N THR A 13 11.68 18.48 11.59
CA THR A 13 11.24 17.42 10.70
C THR A 13 12.27 17.09 9.63
N GLU A 14 12.18 15.89 9.07
CA GLU A 14 13.04 15.43 7.98
C GLU A 14 12.17 14.91 6.83
N THR A 15 12.58 15.22 5.60
CA THR A 15 11.85 14.75 4.41
C THR A 15 12.72 13.79 3.60
N TYR A 16 12.14 12.65 3.25
CA TYR A 16 12.70 11.68 2.31
C TYR A 16 11.91 11.70 1.02
N THR A 17 12.59 11.89 -0.10
CA THR A 17 11.99 11.87 -1.45
C THR A 17 12.55 10.67 -2.21
N PHE A 18 11.72 9.65 -2.40
CA PHE A 18 12.11 8.42 -3.10
C PHE A 18 11.75 8.50 -4.57
N THR A 19 12.71 8.18 -5.45
CA THR A 19 12.44 7.99 -6.87
C THR A 19 12.24 6.50 -7.15
N LEU A 20 11.05 6.13 -7.60
CA LEU A 20 10.76 4.74 -7.99
C LEU A 20 11.46 4.38 -9.29
N ARG A 21 11.77 3.10 -9.47
CA ARG A 21 12.22 2.54 -10.74
C ARG A 21 11.11 2.68 -11.80
N ASN A 22 11.48 2.71 -13.06
CA ASN A 22 10.53 2.79 -14.17
C ASN A 22 10.12 1.41 -14.73
N ASP A 23 10.70 0.35 -14.21
CA ASP A 23 10.58 -1.03 -14.67
C ASP A 23 9.93 -1.97 -13.63
N ILE A 24 9.15 -1.42 -12.68
CA ILE A 24 8.41 -2.19 -11.68
C ILE A 24 6.93 -2.29 -12.05
N TYR A 25 6.41 -3.51 -11.99
CA TYR A 25 5.06 -3.84 -12.41
C TYR A 25 4.36 -4.75 -11.40
N TRP A 26 3.06 -4.60 -11.32
CA TRP A 26 2.17 -5.58 -10.70
C TRP A 26 2.05 -6.83 -11.58
N SER A 27 1.61 -7.94 -10.98
CA SER A 27 1.40 -9.21 -11.69
C SER A 27 0.38 -9.14 -12.82
N ASP A 28 -0.51 -8.15 -12.82
CA ASP A 28 -1.46 -7.87 -13.91
C ASP A 28 -0.86 -7.01 -15.05
N GLY A 29 0.41 -6.61 -14.93
CA GLY A 29 1.14 -5.82 -15.93
C GLY A 29 0.97 -4.31 -15.79
N LYS A 30 0.19 -3.79 -14.86
CA LYS A 30 0.14 -2.36 -14.56
C LYS A 30 1.41 -1.91 -13.82
N ARG A 31 1.79 -0.64 -13.97
CA ARG A 31 2.97 -0.10 -13.26
C ARG A 31 2.68 0.06 -11.79
N VAL A 32 3.69 -0.19 -10.96
CA VAL A 32 3.69 0.24 -9.56
C VAL A 32 4.00 1.72 -9.52
N THR A 33 3.18 2.49 -8.83
CA THR A 33 3.29 3.95 -8.73
C THR A 33 3.54 4.42 -7.30
N ALA A 34 3.96 5.68 -7.15
CA ALA A 34 4.09 6.32 -5.85
C ALA A 34 2.73 6.46 -5.13
N HIS A 35 1.64 6.55 -5.88
CA HIS A 35 0.27 6.57 -5.33
C HIS A 35 -0.10 5.27 -4.62
N ASP A 36 0.42 4.11 -5.08
CA ASP A 36 0.19 2.83 -4.42
C ASP A 36 0.84 2.80 -3.03
N PHE A 37 1.98 3.46 -2.85
CA PHE A 37 2.63 3.61 -1.55
C PHE A 37 1.87 4.58 -0.64
N VAL A 38 1.40 5.72 -1.16
CA VAL A 38 0.58 6.68 -0.39
C VAL A 38 -0.67 5.99 0.12
N TYR A 39 -1.41 5.31 -0.75
CA TYR A 39 -2.60 4.56 -0.38
C TYR A 39 -2.30 3.49 0.68
N ALA A 40 -1.24 2.69 0.47
CA ALA A 40 -0.87 1.62 1.40
C ALA A 40 -0.56 2.16 2.81
N TRP A 41 0.18 3.27 2.91
CA TRP A 41 0.56 3.84 4.19
C TRP A 41 -0.62 4.53 4.91
N GLN A 42 -1.47 5.24 4.17
CA GLN A 42 -2.71 5.81 4.73
C GLN A 42 -3.65 4.70 5.19
N ARG A 43 -3.84 3.63 4.39
CA ARG A 43 -4.62 2.47 4.77
C ARG A 43 -4.07 1.76 6.01
N LEU A 44 -2.73 1.67 6.14
CA LEU A 44 -2.08 1.01 7.29
C LEU A 44 -2.42 1.70 8.62
N VAL A 45 -2.55 3.03 8.64
CA VAL A 45 -2.87 3.83 9.84
C VAL A 45 -4.37 4.09 9.99
N ASP A 46 -5.18 3.76 8.99
CA ASP A 46 -6.63 3.95 9.04
C ASP A 46 -7.25 3.07 10.13
N PRO A 47 -7.98 3.65 11.11
CA PRO A 47 -8.69 2.88 12.13
C PRO A 47 -9.67 1.85 11.56
N ALA A 48 -10.27 2.12 10.39
CA ALA A 48 -11.17 1.18 9.72
C ALA A 48 -10.46 -0.09 9.25
N THR A 49 -9.16 -0.01 8.93
CA THR A 49 -8.33 -1.19 8.60
C THR A 49 -7.98 -2.01 9.84
N ALA A 50 -7.99 -1.41 11.04
CA ALA A 50 -7.65 -2.05 12.31
C ALA A 50 -6.31 -2.83 12.28
N SER A 51 -5.32 -2.31 11.57
CA SER A 51 -4.03 -2.99 11.39
C SER A 51 -3.23 -3.06 12.70
N PRO A 52 -2.77 -4.25 13.12
CA PRO A 52 -1.90 -4.37 14.30
C PRO A 52 -0.51 -3.76 14.08
N HIS A 53 -0.17 -3.39 12.85
CA HIS A 53 1.14 -2.84 12.47
C HIS A 53 1.14 -1.33 12.24
N ALA A 54 0.03 -0.62 12.48
CA ALA A 54 -0.07 0.84 12.26
C ALA A 54 1.06 1.62 12.97
N SER A 55 1.46 1.18 14.16
CA SER A 55 2.49 1.83 14.98
C SER A 55 3.89 1.89 14.34
N ILE A 56 4.14 1.13 13.28
CA ILE A 56 5.43 1.18 12.55
C ILE A 56 5.65 2.55 11.88
N LEU A 57 4.58 3.30 11.64
CA LEU A 57 4.62 4.63 11.03
C LEU A 57 4.57 5.77 12.06
N ASN A 58 4.76 5.49 13.36
CA ASN A 58 4.61 6.48 14.43
C ASN A 58 5.58 7.66 14.35
N MET A 59 6.70 7.54 13.61
CA MET A 59 7.64 8.63 13.35
C MET A 59 7.22 9.49 12.16
N VAL A 60 6.26 9.08 11.34
CA VAL A 60 5.78 9.89 10.21
C VAL A 60 4.94 11.04 10.75
N ALA A 61 5.19 12.25 10.25
CA ALA A 61 4.45 13.44 10.65
C ALA A 61 2.95 13.25 10.33
N GLY A 62 2.07 13.76 11.20
CA GLY A 62 0.62 13.57 11.08
C GLY A 62 0.09 12.21 11.57
N TYR A 63 0.95 11.33 12.07
CA TYR A 63 0.54 10.00 12.53
C TYR A 63 -0.59 10.02 13.59
N ALA A 64 -0.52 10.93 14.55
CA ALA A 64 -1.51 11.01 15.64
C ALA A 64 -2.92 11.34 15.12
N ASP A 65 -3.02 12.24 14.16
CA ASP A 65 -4.30 12.61 13.53
C ASP A 65 -4.79 11.47 12.63
N ALA A 66 -3.86 10.85 11.90
CA ALA A 66 -4.16 9.73 11.02
C ALA A 66 -4.82 8.56 11.76
N ILE A 67 -4.25 8.11 12.88
CA ILE A 67 -4.83 7.02 13.70
C ILE A 67 -6.09 7.43 14.46
N SER A 68 -6.39 8.74 14.53
CA SER A 68 -7.59 9.28 15.18
C SER A 68 -8.78 9.39 14.22
N GLY A 69 -8.60 9.02 12.93
CA GLY A 69 -9.68 8.97 11.94
C GLY A 69 -9.50 9.87 10.72
N ASP A 70 -8.32 10.49 10.57
CA ASP A 70 -7.96 11.23 9.35
C ASP A 70 -6.69 10.65 8.70
N PRO A 71 -6.76 9.51 8.00
CA PRO A 71 -5.61 8.89 7.37
C PRO A 71 -4.88 9.82 6.39
N ALA A 72 -5.57 10.81 5.82
CA ALA A 72 -4.99 11.79 4.90
C ALA A 72 -4.06 12.80 5.61
N ALA A 73 -4.15 12.94 6.94
CA ALA A 73 -3.23 13.76 7.72
C ALA A 73 -1.80 13.21 7.75
N LEU A 74 -1.61 11.90 7.48
CA LEU A 74 -0.29 11.29 7.41
C LEU A 74 0.53 11.98 6.31
N GLN A 75 1.71 12.52 6.68
CA GLN A 75 2.54 13.31 5.77
C GLN A 75 3.31 12.41 4.79
N VAL A 76 2.56 11.77 3.93
CA VAL A 76 3.04 11.03 2.76
C VAL A 76 2.34 11.55 1.51
N SER A 77 3.07 11.67 0.41
CA SER A 77 2.51 12.19 -0.83
C SER A 77 3.22 11.61 -2.06
N ALA A 78 2.55 11.72 -3.20
CA ALA A 78 3.12 11.43 -4.51
C ALA A 78 3.03 12.70 -5.36
N SER A 79 4.16 13.28 -5.75
CA SER A 79 4.20 14.45 -6.64
C SER A 79 3.97 14.06 -8.10
N ASP A 80 4.26 12.81 -8.44
CA ASP A 80 4.03 12.15 -9.71
C ASP A 80 4.04 10.62 -9.50
N ASP A 81 3.85 9.84 -10.57
CA ASP A 81 3.79 8.37 -10.51
C ASP A 81 5.05 7.72 -9.94
N ARG A 82 6.18 8.42 -9.88
CA ARG A 82 7.47 7.87 -9.49
C ARG A 82 8.10 8.51 -8.28
N THR A 83 7.55 9.59 -7.79
CA THR A 83 8.12 10.36 -6.69
C THR A 83 7.24 10.22 -5.45
N PHE A 84 7.72 9.42 -4.49
CA PHE A 84 7.10 9.21 -3.20
C PHE A 84 7.82 10.02 -2.14
N VAL A 85 7.09 10.87 -1.43
CA VAL A 85 7.62 11.80 -0.42
C VAL A 85 7.08 11.44 0.95
N VAL A 86 7.96 11.38 1.94
CA VAL A 86 7.60 11.12 3.35
C VAL A 86 8.27 12.16 4.23
N THR A 87 7.49 12.78 5.12
CA THR A 87 8.02 13.66 6.16
C THR A 87 7.93 12.95 7.52
N ILE A 88 9.04 12.89 8.25
CA ILE A 88 9.11 12.31 9.59
C ILE A 88 9.31 13.40 10.66
N SER A 89 8.75 13.16 11.85
CA SER A 89 8.78 14.10 13.00
C SER A 89 10.05 13.92 13.82
N GLY A 90 11.20 14.26 13.24
CA GLY A 90 12.51 14.14 13.87
C GLY A 90 13.37 13.01 13.32
N HIS A 91 14.62 12.94 13.80
CA HIS A 91 15.59 11.99 13.29
C HIS A 91 15.27 10.53 13.63
N CYS A 92 15.21 9.69 12.61
CA CYS A 92 14.98 8.25 12.75
C CYS A 92 16.03 7.43 12.00
N SER A 93 17.09 7.00 12.70
CA SER A 93 18.23 6.29 12.10
C SER A 93 17.87 4.94 11.48
N TYR A 94 16.76 4.32 11.88
CA TYR A 94 16.29 3.04 11.36
C TYR A 94 15.17 3.17 10.33
N PHE A 95 14.79 4.39 9.93
CA PHE A 95 13.69 4.62 8.99
C PHE A 95 13.86 3.83 7.69
N LEU A 96 15.01 3.96 7.03
CA LEU A 96 15.28 3.27 5.77
C LEU A 96 15.43 1.75 5.94
N SER A 97 16.08 1.30 7.01
CA SER A 97 16.44 -0.11 7.19
C SER A 97 15.33 -0.97 7.81
N VAL A 98 14.40 -0.37 8.54
CA VAL A 98 13.32 -1.08 9.22
C VAL A 98 11.97 -0.69 8.64
N VAL A 99 11.63 0.61 8.64
CA VAL A 99 10.30 1.06 8.22
C VAL A 99 10.08 0.85 6.72
N CYS A 100 11.03 1.29 5.89
CA CYS A 100 10.93 1.18 4.43
C CYS A 100 11.11 -0.26 3.91
N THR A 101 11.49 -1.22 4.75
CA THR A 101 11.66 -2.64 4.37
C THR A 101 10.62 -3.57 5.00
N ALA A 102 9.76 -3.06 5.88
CA ALA A 102 8.73 -3.85 6.52
C ALA A 102 7.65 -4.29 5.51
N VAL A 103 7.16 -5.52 5.65
CA VAL A 103 6.10 -6.05 4.77
C VAL A 103 4.84 -5.19 4.84
N SER A 104 4.51 -4.66 6.02
CA SER A 104 3.33 -3.83 6.23
C SER A 104 3.38 -2.46 5.52
N THR A 105 4.56 -2.02 5.08
CA THR A 105 4.76 -0.75 4.35
C THR A 105 4.94 -0.95 2.84
N MET A 106 4.77 -2.16 2.33
CA MET A 106 4.79 -2.44 0.90
C MET A 106 3.56 -1.83 0.20
N PRO A 107 3.69 -1.49 -1.09
CA PRO A 107 2.61 -0.84 -1.83
C PRO A 107 1.39 -1.75 -1.97
N VAL A 108 0.20 -1.14 -1.98
CA VAL A 108 -1.09 -1.79 -2.21
C VAL A 108 -1.89 -0.93 -3.18
N ARG A 109 -2.61 -1.54 -4.10
CA ARG A 109 -3.46 -0.82 -5.06
C ARG A 109 -4.86 -0.55 -4.51
N ALA A 110 -5.30 0.69 -4.62
CA ALA A 110 -6.60 1.14 -4.13
C ALA A 110 -7.77 0.44 -4.87
N ASP A 111 -7.65 0.25 -6.19
CA ASP A 111 -8.70 -0.39 -7.00
C ASP A 111 -8.92 -1.88 -6.70
N VAL A 112 -8.03 -2.49 -5.93
CA VAL A 112 -8.14 -3.89 -5.51
C VAL A 112 -8.51 -4.00 -4.04
N ALA A 113 -7.82 -3.23 -3.18
CA ALA A 113 -7.98 -3.33 -1.73
C ALA A 113 -9.17 -2.52 -1.18
N SER A 114 -9.70 -1.59 -1.96
CA SER A 114 -10.92 -0.84 -1.66
C SER A 114 -11.78 -0.88 -2.92
N PRO A 115 -12.42 -2.00 -3.24
CA PRO A 115 -13.34 -2.06 -4.36
C PRO A 115 -14.42 -0.98 -4.13
N ALA A 116 -14.70 -0.18 -5.18
CA ALA A 116 -15.78 0.80 -5.15
C ALA A 116 -17.04 0.13 -4.60
N GLU A 117 -17.74 0.82 -3.70
CA GLU A 117 -19.09 0.39 -3.30
C GLU A 117 -19.87 0.17 -4.60
N PRO A 118 -20.64 -0.93 -4.73
CA PRO A 118 -21.45 -1.16 -5.92
C PRO A 118 -22.32 0.09 -6.12
N GLU A 119 -22.19 0.73 -7.29
CA GLU A 119 -23.09 1.83 -7.67
C GLU A 119 -24.52 1.32 -7.41
N GLU A 120 -25.32 2.13 -6.70
CA GLU A 120 -26.70 1.80 -6.34
C GLU A 120 -27.44 1.33 -7.61
N GLU A 121 -27.46 0.03 -7.86
CA GLU A 121 -28.33 -0.56 -8.85
C GLU A 121 -29.74 -0.34 -8.37
N THR A 122 -30.45 0.49 -9.14
CA THR A 122 -31.90 0.70 -9.07
C THR A 122 -32.62 -0.57 -8.64
N GLN A 123 -33.32 -0.51 -7.51
CA GLN A 123 -34.10 -1.58 -6.93
C GLN A 123 -34.97 -2.27 -7.99
N THR A 124 -34.62 -3.49 -8.36
CA THR A 124 -35.56 -4.46 -8.86
C THR A 124 -35.69 -5.53 -7.81
N GLU A 125 -36.90 -5.58 -7.21
CA GLU A 125 -37.32 -6.58 -6.25
C GLU A 125 -37.12 -7.99 -6.84
N GLN A 126 -36.36 -8.84 -6.14
CA GLN A 126 -36.69 -10.23 -5.83
C GLN A 126 -35.46 -11.07 -5.46
N GLY A 127 -35.51 -11.66 -4.28
CA GLY A 127 -34.74 -12.85 -3.90
C GLY A 127 -33.73 -12.57 -2.78
N ASP A 128 -33.97 -13.19 -1.62
CA ASP A 128 -33.07 -13.36 -0.50
C ASP A 128 -31.73 -13.94 -0.98
N GLN A 129 -30.80 -13.08 -1.42
CA GLN A 129 -29.40 -13.41 -1.49
C GLN A 129 -28.76 -12.80 -0.25
N GLU A 130 -28.37 -13.67 0.69
CA GLU A 130 -27.48 -13.31 1.77
C GLU A 130 -26.31 -12.53 1.16
N ALA A 131 -26.10 -11.28 1.62
CA ALA A 131 -25.00 -10.45 1.21
C ALA A 131 -23.71 -11.25 1.48
N GLN A 132 -23.06 -11.72 0.43
CA GLN A 132 -21.77 -12.38 0.56
C GLN A 132 -20.81 -11.36 1.17
N PRO A 133 -20.12 -11.71 2.26
CA PRO A 133 -19.11 -10.81 2.83
C PRO A 133 -18.13 -10.44 1.70
N ALA A 134 -17.80 -9.14 1.60
CA ALA A 134 -16.84 -8.65 0.62
C ALA A 134 -15.62 -9.57 0.63
N ARG A 135 -15.34 -10.24 -0.50
CA ARG A 135 -14.23 -11.19 -0.58
C ARG A 135 -12.97 -10.43 -0.23
N ASP A 136 -12.24 -10.93 0.78
CA ASP A 136 -10.93 -10.40 1.10
C ASP A 136 -10.02 -10.64 -0.11
N TRP A 137 -9.67 -9.56 -0.80
CA TRP A 137 -8.82 -9.58 -2.00
C TRP A 137 -7.49 -10.31 -1.76
N SER A 138 -7.02 -10.35 -0.52
CA SER A 138 -5.76 -10.98 -0.12
C SER A 138 -5.87 -12.50 0.03
N MET A 139 -7.07 -13.05 0.06
CA MET A 139 -7.36 -14.47 0.26
C MET A 139 -7.79 -15.19 -1.02
N ASP A 140 -7.75 -14.51 -2.16
CA ASP A 140 -8.09 -15.09 -3.47
C ASP A 140 -6.93 -14.86 -4.46
N ALA A 141 -6.37 -15.95 -4.99
CA ALA A 141 -5.27 -15.89 -5.96
C ALA A 141 -5.62 -15.10 -7.23
N ALA A 142 -6.91 -14.99 -7.59
CA ALA A 142 -7.35 -14.23 -8.76
C ALA A 142 -7.30 -12.72 -8.54
N THR A 143 -7.42 -12.28 -7.30
CA THR A 143 -7.44 -10.85 -6.90
C THR A 143 -6.15 -10.40 -6.22
N LEU A 144 -5.35 -11.34 -5.69
CA LEU A 144 -4.08 -11.03 -5.04
C LEU A 144 -3.04 -10.59 -6.07
N LEU A 145 -2.77 -9.29 -6.10
CA LEU A 145 -1.70 -8.73 -6.92
C LEU A 145 -0.37 -8.73 -6.18
N THR A 146 0.69 -9.10 -6.89
CA THR A 146 2.06 -9.06 -6.39
C THR A 146 2.94 -8.20 -7.30
N ASN A 147 3.99 -7.63 -6.74
CA ASN A 147 5.01 -6.87 -7.48
C ASN A 147 6.42 -7.42 -7.24
N GLY A 148 6.51 -8.63 -6.67
CA GLY A 148 7.74 -9.37 -6.40
C GLY A 148 8.15 -10.30 -7.54
N PRO A 149 9.19 -11.13 -7.31
CA PRO A 149 9.70 -12.08 -8.31
C PRO A 149 8.73 -13.23 -8.63
N TYR A 150 7.66 -13.39 -7.85
CA TYR A 150 6.66 -14.44 -8.04
C TYR A 150 5.26 -13.86 -8.05
N ALA A 151 4.43 -14.37 -8.96
CA ALA A 151 2.97 -14.13 -8.97
C ALA A 151 2.26 -15.35 -8.38
N VAL A 152 1.30 -15.13 -7.49
CA VAL A 152 0.48 -16.21 -6.92
C VAL A 152 -0.47 -16.74 -8.00
N THR A 153 -0.47 -18.05 -8.20
CA THR A 153 -1.28 -18.74 -9.22
C THR A 153 -2.37 -19.62 -8.62
N GLY A 154 -2.31 -19.89 -7.32
CA GLY A 154 -3.32 -20.66 -6.62
C GLY A 154 -3.15 -20.57 -5.11
N MET A 155 -4.26 -20.58 -4.39
CA MET A 155 -4.34 -20.63 -2.92
C MET A 155 -5.34 -21.70 -2.52
N THR A 156 -4.94 -22.60 -1.63
CA THR A 156 -5.76 -23.66 -1.06
C THR A 156 -5.45 -23.78 0.43
N GLU A 157 -6.29 -24.52 1.16
CA GLU A 157 -6.01 -24.83 2.58
C GLU A 157 -4.70 -25.61 2.78
N GLU A 158 -4.24 -26.34 1.74
CA GLU A 158 -3.02 -27.16 1.78
C GLU A 158 -1.75 -26.37 1.43
N GLY A 159 -1.88 -25.18 0.80
CA GLY A 159 -0.73 -24.36 0.41
C GLY A 159 -0.98 -23.32 -0.66
N LEU A 160 0.11 -22.68 -1.02
CA LEU A 160 0.16 -21.60 -1.99
C LEU A 160 1.02 -22.03 -3.18
N SER A 161 0.53 -21.81 -4.40
CA SER A 161 1.26 -21.98 -5.65
C SER A 161 1.63 -20.62 -6.22
N ALA A 162 2.86 -20.51 -6.73
CA ALA A 162 3.33 -19.28 -7.37
C ALA A 162 4.19 -19.62 -8.59
N ALA A 163 4.16 -18.74 -9.59
CA ALA A 163 5.03 -18.80 -10.78
C ALA A 163 5.97 -17.60 -10.80
N ALA A 164 7.10 -17.72 -11.50
CA ALA A 164 8.01 -16.60 -11.71
C ALA A 164 7.28 -15.46 -12.45
N ALA A 165 7.45 -14.23 -11.97
CA ALA A 165 6.84 -13.05 -12.58
C ALA A 165 7.62 -12.68 -13.86
N GLU A 166 6.93 -12.64 -15.01
CA GLU A 166 7.54 -12.40 -16.34
C GLU A 166 8.21 -11.02 -16.45
N ARG A 167 7.80 -10.06 -15.64
CA ARG A 167 8.25 -8.66 -15.68
C ARG A 167 8.96 -8.20 -14.41
N TYR A 168 9.54 -9.14 -13.67
CA TYR A 168 10.34 -8.74 -12.52
C TYR A 168 11.66 -8.11 -12.99
N TYR A 169 12.00 -6.95 -12.43
CA TYR A 169 13.12 -6.12 -12.89
C TYR A 169 14.52 -6.73 -12.68
N ASP A 170 14.63 -7.81 -11.93
CA ASP A 170 15.88 -8.51 -11.60
C ASP A 170 15.81 -9.99 -12.02
N ALA A 171 15.06 -10.29 -13.10
CA ALA A 171 14.87 -11.64 -13.65
C ALA A 171 15.93 -11.98 -14.69
#